data_fa9597392c9a08fa8fbb5547cae7723e
#
_entry.id   fa9597392c9a08fa8fbb5547cae7723e
#
_cell.length_a   1.000
_cell.length_b   1.000
_cell.length_c   1.000
_cell.angle_alpha   90.00
_cell.angle_beta   90.00
_cell.angle_gamma   90.00
#
_symmetry.space_group_name_H-M   'P 1'
#
loop_
_entity.id
_entity.type
_entity.pdbx_description
1 polymer ?
#
loop_
_entity_poly.entity_id
_entity_poly.type
_entity_poly.pdbx_seq_one_letter_code
_entity_poly.pdbx_strand_id
1 'polypeptide(L)'
;MHQPDCNKLPLRTLLAALAGVSVLLACRATPEKPAEPPVPPVAIEPAPATPAKPEVPAIVQPTPPLPANHLRRGAWNDLPGWRDDDPAAAWNALLTSCSTLKTQESWRAVCAAAAALQRPNREQARRFFETQFNPYQLLQPDGGVEGLATGYYEPLLRGSRTPTARYRYPVYGVPDDLLVLDMPAFSAEPRDSRARARIDGKRVVPYFDRAQIEAGTAPVRGKEIAWVDDPVELFFLQIQGSGRLDLEDGSVLRLGYADHNGQPYRSIGRLLIDRGELTADRASMQGIKAWAQQNPAKLRAVLDYNPRYVFFRELPQGLSGPLGAQGVPLTARRSIAVDPRFVPLGAPVFLATTWPLSAKPLNQLMLAQDTGSAIRGAVRADFFWGYGDDAGREAGRMKQPLRMWVLLPRGYPVNGAAD
;
A
#
# COMPACT_ATOMS: atom_id res chain seq x y z
N MET A 1 -48.49 37.57 22.26
CA MET A 1 -49.36 37.61 23.45
C MET A 1 -48.71 36.79 24.52
N HIS A 2 -48.28 37.52 25.48
CA HIS A 2 -48.09 37.31 26.92
C HIS A 2 -47.00 36.33 27.41
N GLN A 3 -45.86 36.91 27.75
CA GLN A 3 -45.19 36.72 29.05
C GLN A 3 -46.07 37.38 30.18
N PRO A 4 -45.91 37.09 31.45
CA PRO A 4 -44.84 37.63 32.30
C PRO A 4 -44.37 36.66 33.41
N ASP A 5 -43.11 36.73 33.92
CA ASP A 5 -42.49 37.64 34.86
C ASP A 5 -42.68 37.33 36.36
N CYS A 6 -41.52 37.52 37.08
CA CYS A 6 -41.30 37.90 38.48
C CYS A 6 -41.27 36.84 39.59
N ASN A 7 -40.09 36.56 40.13
CA ASN A 7 -39.34 37.35 41.15
C ASN A 7 -39.91 37.28 42.60
N LYS A 8 -39.10 36.78 43.57
CA LYS A 8 -38.73 37.44 44.82
C LYS A 8 -38.30 36.49 45.95
N LEU A 9 -37.11 36.72 46.45
CA LEU A 9 -36.64 36.41 47.81
C LEU A 9 -37.55 37.01 48.88
N PRO A 10 -37.50 36.56 50.17
CA PRO A 10 -36.60 37.24 51.10
C PRO A 10 -35.91 36.42 52.20
N LEU A 11 -34.81 36.93 52.59
CA LEU A 11 -34.04 36.92 53.82
C LEU A 11 -34.88 36.96 55.13
N ARG A 12 -34.51 36.14 56.12
CA ARG A 12 -34.68 36.50 57.54
C ARG A 12 -33.67 35.78 58.44
N THR A 13 -32.86 36.60 59.03
CA THR A 13 -32.03 36.53 60.21
C THR A 13 -32.74 35.94 61.46
N LEU A 14 -32.00 35.15 62.27
CA LEU A 14 -32.14 35.18 63.74
C LEU A 14 -30.82 34.78 64.44
N LEU A 15 -30.35 35.71 65.27
CA LEU A 15 -29.30 35.61 66.29
C LEU A 15 -29.79 34.83 67.52
N ALA A 16 -28.89 34.04 68.15
CA ALA A 16 -28.77 33.87 69.62
C ALA A 16 -27.50 33.10 69.96
N ALA A 17 -26.75 33.50 70.61
CA ALA A 17 -25.82 33.93 71.65
C ALA A 17 -25.49 32.81 72.65
N LEU A 18 -24.15 32.79 72.99
CA LEU A 18 -23.54 32.49 74.30
C LEU A 18 -23.32 30.99 74.67
N ALA A 19 -22.07 30.55 74.77
CA ALA A 19 -21.31 30.42 76.03
C ALA A 19 -19.95 29.80 75.75
N GLY A 20 -18.90 30.40 76.27
CA GLY A 20 -17.51 30.02 76.08
C GLY A 20 -17.07 28.82 76.94
N VAL A 21 -16.15 28.08 76.44
CA VAL A 21 -15.15 27.32 77.21
C VAL A 21 -13.81 27.50 76.50
N SER A 22 -12.92 28.20 77.14
CA SER A 22 -11.51 28.34 76.75
C SER A 22 -10.77 27.03 77.10
N VAL A 23 -10.35 26.29 76.13
CA VAL A 23 -9.35 25.22 76.28
C VAL A 23 -8.06 25.69 75.70
N LEU A 24 -7.10 26.01 76.53
CA LEU A 24 -5.71 26.27 76.15
C LEU A 24 -5.09 24.97 75.70
N LEU A 25 -4.93 24.81 74.37
CA LEU A 25 -4.04 23.78 73.81
C LEU A 25 -2.67 24.45 73.58
N ALA A 26 -1.69 23.98 74.37
CA ALA A 26 -0.30 24.31 74.22
C ALA A 26 0.22 23.75 72.89
N CYS A 27 0.64 24.63 71.99
CA CYS A 27 1.41 24.25 70.80
C CYS A 27 2.79 23.77 71.25
N ARG A 28 3.04 22.46 71.14
CA ARG A 28 4.37 21.91 71.18
C ARG A 28 4.98 22.14 69.77
N ALA A 29 5.99 23.00 69.69
CA ALA A 29 6.84 23.13 68.50
C ALA A 29 7.67 21.84 68.34
N THR A 30 7.49 21.18 67.20
CA THR A 30 8.39 20.11 66.74
C THR A 30 9.68 20.74 66.26
N PRO A 31 10.86 20.25 66.60
CA PRO A 31 12.13 20.77 66.13
C PRO A 31 12.25 20.59 64.60
N GLU A 32 12.49 21.67 63.93
CA GLU A 32 12.76 21.77 62.48
C GLU A 32 14.09 21.00 62.18
N LYS A 33 14.01 19.99 61.33
CA LYS A 33 15.16 19.24 60.86
C LYS A 33 16.00 20.15 59.98
N PRO A 34 17.36 20.22 60.15
CA PRO A 34 18.21 21.07 59.34
C PRO A 34 18.03 20.73 57.84
N ALA A 35 17.88 21.75 57.04
CA ALA A 35 17.79 21.61 55.57
C ALA A 35 19.09 20.98 55.03
N GLU A 36 18.95 19.88 54.30
CA GLU A 36 20.03 19.29 53.53
C GLU A 36 20.49 20.26 52.42
N PRO A 37 21.77 20.40 52.16
CA PRO A 37 22.25 21.23 51.06
C PRO A 37 21.73 20.77 49.72
N PRO A 38 21.50 21.66 48.75
CA PRO A 38 20.99 21.29 47.45
C PRO A 38 21.96 20.36 46.71
N VAL A 39 21.47 19.18 46.32
CA VAL A 39 22.21 18.21 45.48
C VAL A 39 22.42 18.88 44.12
N PRO A 40 23.66 18.93 43.60
CA PRO A 40 23.92 19.48 42.28
C PRO A 40 23.15 18.65 41.24
N PRO A 41 22.68 19.28 40.14
CA PRO A 41 21.93 18.54 39.09
C PRO A 41 22.85 17.46 38.52
N VAL A 42 22.44 16.22 38.65
CA VAL A 42 23.06 15.07 37.98
C VAL A 42 22.92 15.31 36.48
N ALA A 43 24.02 15.46 35.77
CA ALA A 43 24.03 15.50 34.31
C ALA A 43 23.42 14.19 33.83
N ILE A 44 22.26 14.28 33.19
CA ILE A 44 21.64 13.12 32.51
C ILE A 44 22.54 12.83 31.30
N GLU A 45 23.38 11.85 31.42
CA GLU A 45 24.14 11.29 30.29
C GLU A 45 23.08 10.81 29.27
N PRO A 46 23.15 11.21 27.98
CA PRO A 46 22.17 10.72 27.00
C PRO A 46 22.26 9.19 26.95
N ALA A 47 21.12 8.53 27.10
CA ALA A 47 21.05 7.09 27.00
C ALA A 47 21.78 6.62 25.73
N PRO A 48 22.58 5.54 25.80
CA PRO A 48 23.27 5.02 24.62
C PRO A 48 22.24 4.76 23.54
N ALA A 49 22.47 5.33 22.34
CA ALA A 49 21.64 5.12 21.17
C ALA A 49 21.44 3.60 20.98
N THR A 50 20.19 3.17 20.99
CA THR A 50 19.87 1.78 20.67
C THR A 50 20.54 1.44 19.34
N PRO A 51 21.37 0.40 19.25
CA PRO A 51 22.03 0.07 18.00
C PRO A 51 20.96 -0.12 16.92
N ALA A 52 21.08 0.64 15.84
CA ALA A 52 20.21 0.49 14.68
C ALA A 52 20.25 -0.99 14.28
N LYS A 53 19.07 -1.62 14.25
CA LYS A 53 18.94 -2.99 13.76
C LYS A 53 19.60 -3.03 12.38
N PRO A 54 20.56 -3.94 12.11
CA PRO A 54 21.23 -3.96 10.83
C PRO A 54 20.15 -4.08 9.74
N GLU A 55 20.04 -3.07 8.88
CA GLU A 55 19.32 -3.20 7.62
C GLU A 55 19.99 -4.34 6.87
N VAL A 56 19.32 -5.47 6.79
CA VAL A 56 19.72 -6.55 5.89
C VAL A 56 19.70 -5.92 4.51
N PRO A 57 20.83 -5.74 3.81
CA PRO A 57 20.81 -5.18 2.48
C PRO A 57 19.90 -6.07 1.65
N ALA A 58 18.91 -5.45 0.99
CA ALA A 58 18.08 -6.15 0.02
C ALA A 58 19.05 -6.80 -0.97
N ILE A 59 19.14 -8.13 -0.96
CA ILE A 59 19.93 -8.88 -1.93
C ILE A 59 19.26 -8.56 -3.26
N VAL A 60 19.85 -7.63 -4.02
CA VAL A 60 19.48 -7.36 -5.40
C VAL A 60 19.88 -8.61 -6.16
N GLN A 61 18.97 -9.55 -6.26
CA GLN A 61 19.17 -10.70 -7.14
C GLN A 61 19.30 -10.15 -8.56
N PRO A 62 20.31 -10.57 -9.32
CA PRO A 62 20.42 -10.20 -10.72
C PRO A 62 19.11 -10.63 -11.40
N THR A 63 18.44 -9.70 -12.07
CA THR A 63 17.22 -10.00 -12.81
C THR A 63 17.55 -11.10 -13.83
N PRO A 64 16.91 -12.26 -13.77
CA PRO A 64 17.19 -13.31 -14.75
C PRO A 64 16.90 -12.78 -16.15
N PRO A 65 17.68 -13.16 -17.16
CA PRO A 65 17.48 -12.71 -18.52
C PRO A 65 16.05 -13.05 -18.97
N LEU A 66 15.40 -12.10 -19.65
CA LEU A 66 14.01 -12.25 -20.07
C LEU A 66 13.88 -13.37 -21.09
N PRO A 67 12.86 -14.21 -21.01
CA PRO A 67 12.62 -15.26 -21.99
C PRO A 67 12.23 -14.64 -23.34
N ALA A 68 13.02 -14.87 -24.38
CA ALA A 68 12.86 -14.27 -25.71
C ALA A 68 11.52 -14.60 -26.39
N ASN A 69 10.95 -15.76 -26.10
CA ASN A 69 9.68 -16.22 -26.70
C ASN A 69 8.47 -15.34 -26.32
N HIS A 70 8.61 -14.42 -25.37
CA HIS A 70 7.59 -13.45 -24.99
C HIS A 70 7.90 -12.03 -25.45
N LEU A 71 8.97 -11.84 -26.25
CA LEU A 71 9.41 -10.52 -26.68
C LEU A 71 9.58 -10.52 -28.21
N ARG A 72 9.01 -9.53 -28.87
CA ARG A 72 9.24 -9.22 -30.27
C ARG A 72 9.83 -7.83 -30.41
N ARG A 73 11.05 -7.71 -30.93
CA ARG A 73 11.65 -6.42 -31.22
C ARG A 73 10.75 -5.61 -32.14
N GLY A 74 10.46 -4.38 -31.81
CA GLY A 74 9.62 -3.47 -32.57
C GLY A 74 10.38 -2.19 -32.93
N ALA A 75 9.72 -1.38 -33.73
CA ALA A 75 10.14 -0.01 -34.04
C ALA A 75 9.27 1.00 -33.24
N TRP A 76 9.75 2.23 -33.06
CA TRP A 76 9.01 3.28 -32.37
C TRP A 76 7.67 3.63 -33.05
N ASN A 77 7.58 3.43 -34.36
CA ASN A 77 6.35 3.64 -35.12
C ASN A 77 5.29 2.54 -34.87
N ASP A 78 5.67 1.42 -34.24
CA ASP A 78 4.74 0.35 -33.87
C ASP A 78 3.97 0.67 -32.59
N LEU A 79 4.40 1.69 -31.82
CA LEU A 79 3.77 2.15 -30.59
C LEU A 79 2.65 3.13 -30.94
N PRO A 80 1.36 2.73 -30.84
CA PRO A 80 0.26 3.59 -31.28
C PRO A 80 0.15 4.82 -30.38
N GLY A 81 0.21 6.00 -30.99
CA GLY A 81 0.12 7.27 -30.25
C GLY A 81 1.40 7.64 -29.46
N TRP A 82 2.54 7.00 -29.72
CA TRP A 82 3.82 7.39 -29.10
C TRP A 82 4.14 8.88 -29.28
N ARG A 83 3.84 9.43 -30.47
CA ARG A 83 4.05 10.85 -30.74
C ARG A 83 3.07 11.77 -30.01
N ASP A 84 1.93 11.23 -29.57
CA ASP A 84 0.89 11.99 -28.89
C ASP A 84 1.07 11.99 -27.35
N ASP A 85 1.79 11.00 -26.80
CA ASP A 85 2.14 10.97 -25.37
C ASP A 85 3.10 12.11 -25.00
N ASP A 86 3.12 12.43 -23.72
CA ASP A 86 4.13 13.27 -23.08
C ASP A 86 5.06 12.43 -22.20
N PRO A 87 6.19 11.91 -22.74
CA PRO A 87 7.12 11.12 -21.96
C PRO A 87 7.78 11.91 -20.82
N ALA A 88 7.78 13.25 -20.86
CA ALA A 88 8.30 14.06 -19.76
C ALA A 88 7.47 13.90 -18.49
N ALA A 89 6.18 13.60 -18.60
CA ALA A 89 5.34 13.31 -17.44
C ALA A 89 5.73 12.00 -16.71
N ALA A 90 6.46 11.08 -17.36
CA ALA A 90 7.02 9.87 -16.74
C ALA A 90 8.43 10.08 -16.18
N TRP A 91 9.03 11.27 -16.35
CA TRP A 91 10.44 11.51 -16.04
C TRP A 91 10.77 11.30 -14.56
N ASN A 92 9.97 11.85 -13.66
CA ASN A 92 10.17 11.66 -12.23
C ASN A 92 10.08 10.19 -11.83
N ALA A 93 9.15 9.44 -12.41
CA ALA A 93 9.02 8.01 -12.19
C ALA A 93 10.27 7.24 -12.68
N LEU A 94 10.85 7.63 -13.84
CA LEU A 94 12.11 7.08 -14.34
C LEU A 94 13.27 7.37 -13.38
N LEU A 95 13.45 8.61 -12.96
CA LEU A 95 14.49 8.99 -12.00
C LEU A 95 14.34 8.23 -10.68
N THR A 96 13.11 8.05 -10.22
CA THR A 96 12.79 7.27 -9.03
C THR A 96 13.14 5.80 -9.22
N SER A 97 12.81 5.19 -10.36
CA SER A 97 13.25 3.82 -10.70
C SER A 97 14.77 3.70 -10.78
N CYS A 98 15.44 4.71 -11.32
CA CYS A 98 16.90 4.75 -11.40
C CYS A 98 17.60 4.77 -10.04
N SER A 99 16.91 5.19 -8.96
CA SER A 99 17.51 5.14 -7.62
C SER A 99 17.93 3.72 -7.21
N THR A 100 17.23 2.70 -7.68
CA THR A 100 17.53 1.27 -7.47
C THR A 100 18.20 0.63 -8.68
N LEU A 101 17.83 0.99 -9.92
CA LEU A 101 18.37 0.38 -11.13
C LEU A 101 19.83 0.73 -11.43
N LYS A 102 20.32 1.87 -10.97
CA LYS A 102 21.70 2.34 -11.21
C LYS A 102 22.79 1.39 -10.75
N THR A 103 22.48 0.45 -9.86
CA THR A 103 23.40 -0.58 -9.39
C THR A 103 23.51 -1.76 -10.36
N GLN A 104 22.56 -1.92 -11.27
CA GLN A 104 22.53 -2.96 -12.29
C GLN A 104 23.31 -2.50 -13.52
N GLU A 105 24.21 -3.34 -14.04
CA GLU A 105 25.10 -3.00 -15.15
C GLU A 105 24.35 -2.50 -16.39
N SER A 106 23.32 -3.23 -16.81
CA SER A 106 22.52 -2.90 -18.00
C SER A 106 21.76 -1.56 -17.90
N TRP A 107 21.56 -1.02 -16.68
CA TRP A 107 20.81 0.21 -16.45
C TRP A 107 21.67 1.40 -16.09
N ARG A 108 22.93 1.17 -15.69
CA ARG A 108 23.82 2.20 -15.15
C ARG A 108 23.99 3.39 -16.07
N ALA A 109 24.29 3.13 -17.36
CA ALA A 109 24.54 4.20 -18.33
C ALA A 109 23.28 5.03 -18.60
N VAL A 110 22.13 4.37 -18.75
CA VAL A 110 20.83 5.04 -18.96
C VAL A 110 20.44 5.89 -17.76
N CYS A 111 20.61 5.38 -16.55
CA CYS A 111 20.30 6.11 -15.32
C CYS A 111 21.22 7.32 -15.12
N ALA A 112 22.50 7.21 -15.47
CA ALA A 112 23.42 8.35 -15.45
C ALA A 112 23.02 9.43 -16.46
N ALA A 113 22.67 9.03 -17.69
CA ALA A 113 22.19 9.94 -18.73
C ALA A 113 20.86 10.62 -18.34
N ALA A 114 19.93 9.87 -17.71
CA ALA A 114 18.68 10.42 -17.21
C ALA A 114 18.91 11.46 -16.10
N ALA A 115 19.82 11.18 -15.17
CA ALA A 115 20.16 12.11 -14.10
C ALA A 115 20.82 13.41 -14.61
N ALA A 116 21.59 13.33 -15.69
CA ALA A 116 22.23 14.49 -16.32
C ALA A 116 21.22 15.41 -17.04
N LEU A 117 20.12 14.85 -17.54
CA LEU A 117 19.08 15.58 -18.25
C LEU A 117 18.00 16.09 -17.28
N GLN A 118 18.26 17.25 -16.66
CA GLN A 118 17.35 17.85 -15.69
C GLN A 118 16.07 18.37 -16.35
N ARG A 119 14.90 17.92 -15.87
CA ARG A 119 13.56 18.42 -16.28
C ARG A 119 13.39 18.58 -17.81
N PRO A 120 13.52 17.51 -18.57
CA PRO A 120 13.36 17.58 -20.02
C PRO A 120 11.94 18.01 -20.39
N ASN A 121 11.83 18.77 -21.46
CA ASN A 121 10.54 18.96 -22.10
C ASN A 121 10.10 17.68 -22.85
N ARG A 122 8.87 17.68 -23.37
CA ARG A 122 8.28 16.54 -24.10
C ARG A 122 9.18 15.97 -25.18
N GLU A 123 9.80 16.83 -25.98
CA GLU A 123 10.62 16.43 -27.11
C GLU A 123 12.00 15.90 -26.67
N GLN A 124 12.61 16.54 -25.68
CA GLN A 124 13.87 16.07 -25.10
C GLN A 124 13.70 14.69 -24.45
N ALA A 125 12.60 14.50 -23.69
CA ALA A 125 12.29 13.21 -23.09
C ALA A 125 12.06 12.15 -24.18
N ARG A 126 11.30 12.45 -25.24
CA ARG A 126 11.08 11.53 -26.35
C ARG A 126 12.39 11.12 -27.01
N ARG A 127 13.25 12.07 -27.38
CA ARG A 127 14.58 11.78 -27.95
C ARG A 127 15.42 10.91 -27.00
N PHE A 128 15.37 11.17 -25.70
CA PHE A 128 16.06 10.35 -24.71
C PHE A 128 15.61 8.87 -24.79
N PHE A 129 14.30 8.62 -24.74
CA PHE A 129 13.81 7.24 -24.81
C PHE A 129 14.16 6.59 -26.15
N GLU A 130 13.99 7.28 -27.26
CA GLU A 130 14.29 6.77 -28.60
C GLU A 130 15.79 6.47 -28.82
N THR A 131 16.68 7.19 -28.14
CA THR A 131 18.13 6.99 -28.26
C THR A 131 18.67 5.96 -27.28
N GLN A 132 18.10 5.86 -26.07
CA GLN A 132 18.63 5.00 -25.01
C GLN A 132 18.01 3.60 -24.99
N PHE A 133 16.84 3.41 -25.59
CA PHE A 133 16.08 2.18 -25.48
C PHE A 133 15.73 1.56 -26.83
N ASN A 134 15.46 0.26 -26.79
CA ASN A 134 14.78 -0.48 -27.86
C ASN A 134 13.40 -0.92 -27.35
N PRO A 135 12.33 -0.72 -28.13
CA PRO A 135 11.01 -1.23 -27.79
C PRO A 135 10.89 -2.73 -28.12
N TYR A 136 10.32 -3.49 -27.19
CA TYR A 136 9.99 -4.90 -27.40
C TYR A 136 8.51 -5.10 -27.07
N GLN A 137 7.74 -5.55 -28.06
CA GLN A 137 6.34 -5.90 -27.86
C GLN A 137 6.25 -7.18 -27.02
N LEU A 138 5.44 -7.15 -25.99
CA LEU A 138 5.15 -8.30 -25.15
C LEU A 138 4.13 -9.21 -25.83
N LEU A 139 4.38 -10.51 -25.78
CA LEU A 139 3.55 -11.56 -26.39
C LEU A 139 3.04 -12.52 -25.32
N GLN A 140 1.80 -12.96 -25.49
CA GLN A 140 1.25 -14.10 -24.74
C GLN A 140 1.96 -15.40 -25.12
N PRO A 141 1.82 -16.49 -24.35
CA PRO A 141 2.42 -17.78 -24.69
C PRO A 141 2.00 -18.36 -26.04
N ASP A 142 0.81 -17.99 -26.53
CA ASP A 142 0.28 -18.37 -27.85
C ASP A 142 0.72 -17.43 -28.99
N GLY A 143 1.57 -16.45 -28.70
CA GLY A 143 2.02 -15.41 -29.64
C GLY A 143 1.07 -14.24 -29.79
N GLY A 144 -0.07 -14.23 -29.10
CA GLY A 144 -1.03 -13.14 -29.08
C GLY A 144 -0.44 -11.85 -28.49
N VAL A 145 -0.89 -10.71 -28.97
CA VAL A 145 -0.39 -9.38 -28.53
C VAL A 145 -1.34 -8.70 -27.57
N GLU A 146 -2.53 -9.24 -27.36
CA GLU A 146 -3.56 -8.66 -26.54
C GLU A 146 -3.60 -9.28 -25.15
N GLY A 147 -3.83 -8.45 -24.15
CA GLY A 147 -3.97 -8.83 -22.77
C GLY A 147 -4.94 -7.95 -22.03
N LEU A 148 -4.71 -7.74 -20.75
CA LEU A 148 -5.65 -7.09 -19.86
C LEU A 148 -4.99 -5.98 -19.04
N ALA A 149 -5.58 -4.77 -19.10
CA ALA A 149 -5.35 -3.69 -18.15
C ALA A 149 -6.46 -3.64 -17.11
N THR A 150 -6.10 -3.59 -15.84
CA THR A 150 -6.98 -3.24 -14.73
C THR A 150 -6.42 -2.03 -13.99
N GLY A 151 -7.09 -1.54 -12.97
CA GLY A 151 -6.64 -0.38 -12.22
C GLY A 151 -6.63 -0.62 -10.73
N TYR A 152 -5.69 0.05 -10.06
CA TYR A 152 -5.62 0.12 -8.60
C TYR A 152 -5.33 1.55 -8.13
N TYR A 153 -5.50 1.80 -6.85
CA TYR A 153 -5.36 3.11 -6.26
C TYR A 153 -5.02 3.02 -4.78
N GLU A 154 -4.68 4.12 -4.16
CA GLU A 154 -4.46 4.24 -2.72
C GLU A 154 -5.76 4.75 -2.07
N PRO A 155 -6.55 3.91 -1.37
CA PRO A 155 -7.78 4.34 -0.73
C PRO A 155 -7.52 5.29 0.45
N LEU A 156 -8.47 6.19 0.71
CA LEU A 156 -8.50 7.06 1.87
C LEU A 156 -9.65 6.60 2.77
N LEU A 157 -9.31 6.14 3.98
CA LEU A 157 -10.25 5.67 4.99
C LEU A 157 -10.24 6.63 6.18
N ARG A 158 -11.30 6.62 6.97
CA ARG A 158 -11.33 7.25 8.28
C ARG A 158 -10.76 6.30 9.33
N GLY A 159 -9.93 6.83 10.25
CA GLY A 159 -9.26 6.00 11.23
C GLY A 159 -9.01 6.69 12.57
N SER A 160 -8.55 5.90 13.52
CA SER A 160 -8.11 6.34 14.84
C SER A 160 -6.88 5.55 15.28
N ARG A 161 -6.01 6.15 16.09
CA ARG A 161 -4.86 5.44 16.70
C ARG A 161 -5.28 4.54 17.87
N THR A 162 -6.50 4.70 18.36
CA THR A 162 -7.03 3.94 19.47
C THR A 162 -8.41 3.37 19.13
N PRO A 163 -8.80 2.21 19.67
CA PRO A 163 -10.12 1.65 19.44
C PRO A 163 -11.19 2.51 20.14
N THR A 164 -12.31 2.74 19.43
CA THR A 164 -13.48 3.44 19.95
C THR A 164 -14.75 2.71 19.55
N ALA A 165 -15.92 3.17 20.01
CA ALA A 165 -17.20 2.61 19.57
C ALA A 165 -17.38 2.71 18.05
N ARG A 166 -16.77 3.71 17.40
CA ARG A 166 -16.80 3.92 15.94
C ARG A 166 -15.67 3.17 15.25
N TYR A 167 -14.43 3.37 15.66
CA TYR A 167 -13.23 2.79 15.05
C TYR A 167 -12.87 1.49 15.75
N ARG A 168 -13.40 0.37 15.29
CA ARG A 168 -13.30 -0.94 15.93
C ARG A 168 -12.67 -2.04 15.09
N TYR A 169 -12.37 -1.75 13.81
CA TYR A 169 -11.74 -2.72 12.91
C TYR A 169 -10.25 -2.46 12.84
N PRO A 170 -9.42 -3.34 13.43
CA PRO A 170 -7.98 -3.11 13.53
C PRO A 170 -7.27 -3.30 12.19
N VAL A 171 -6.30 -2.43 11.93
CA VAL A 171 -5.30 -2.58 10.88
C VAL A 171 -4.06 -3.15 11.54
N TYR A 172 -3.68 -4.36 11.19
CA TYR A 172 -2.57 -5.06 11.82
C TYR A 172 -1.25 -4.89 11.08
N GLY A 173 -0.16 -4.75 11.85
CA GLY A 173 1.21 -5.01 11.44
C GLY A 173 1.52 -6.50 11.35
N VAL A 174 2.73 -6.83 10.90
CA VAL A 174 3.16 -8.23 10.78
C VAL A 174 3.26 -8.89 12.16
N PRO A 175 2.61 -10.03 12.37
CA PRO A 175 2.72 -10.79 13.62
C PRO A 175 4.12 -11.38 13.82
N ASP A 176 4.58 -11.47 15.07
CA ASP A 176 5.94 -11.96 15.39
C ASP A 176 6.12 -13.45 15.09
N ASP A 177 5.05 -14.22 15.10
CA ASP A 177 5.04 -15.66 14.82
C ASP A 177 4.87 -16.02 13.36
N LEU A 178 4.75 -15.01 12.47
CA LEU A 178 4.69 -15.23 11.03
C LEU A 178 6.07 -15.60 10.49
N LEU A 179 6.21 -16.84 10.05
CA LEU A 179 7.43 -17.35 9.43
C LEU A 179 7.37 -17.22 7.92
N VAL A 180 8.50 -16.88 7.31
CA VAL A 180 8.69 -16.93 5.86
C VAL A 180 9.58 -18.13 5.55
N LEU A 181 9.03 -19.11 4.85
CA LEU A 181 9.77 -20.28 4.38
C LEU A 181 10.27 -20.04 2.96
N ASP A 182 11.57 -20.13 2.79
CA ASP A 182 12.20 -20.08 1.47
C ASP A 182 12.15 -21.50 0.86
N MET A 183 11.10 -21.79 0.09
CA MET A 183 10.82 -23.12 -0.43
C MET A 183 11.95 -23.71 -1.31
N PRO A 184 12.71 -22.94 -2.11
CA PRO A 184 13.87 -23.44 -2.82
C PRO A 184 14.94 -24.06 -1.91
N ALA A 185 15.04 -23.63 -0.65
CA ALA A 185 15.98 -24.22 0.31
C ALA A 185 15.56 -25.64 0.76
N PHE A 186 14.30 -26.02 0.56
CA PHE A 186 13.73 -27.30 1.00
C PHE A 186 13.34 -28.24 -0.15
N SER A 187 13.38 -27.79 -1.40
CA SER A 187 12.95 -28.57 -2.56
C SER A 187 13.89 -28.34 -3.73
N ALA A 188 14.27 -29.42 -4.43
CA ALA A 188 15.08 -29.36 -5.65
C ALA A 188 14.30 -28.80 -6.87
N GLU A 189 12.99 -28.64 -6.78
CA GLU A 189 12.20 -28.00 -7.82
C GLU A 189 12.25 -26.48 -7.68
N PRO A 190 12.48 -25.73 -8.78
CA PRO A 190 12.46 -24.27 -8.77
C PRO A 190 11.03 -23.78 -8.55
N ARG A 191 10.59 -23.73 -7.31
CA ARG A 191 9.35 -23.05 -6.91
C ARG A 191 9.73 -21.68 -6.39
N ASP A 192 9.47 -20.68 -7.16
CA ASP A 192 9.60 -19.27 -6.83
C ASP A 192 8.52 -18.87 -5.80
N SER A 193 8.48 -19.58 -4.66
CA SER A 193 7.44 -19.37 -3.66
C SER A 193 7.99 -19.37 -2.25
N ARG A 194 7.93 -18.19 -1.65
CA ARG A 194 8.03 -18.03 -0.20
C ARG A 194 6.68 -18.36 0.42
N ALA A 195 6.58 -19.46 1.15
CA ALA A 195 5.39 -19.78 1.92
C ALA A 195 5.35 -18.97 3.22
N ARG A 196 4.14 -18.69 3.73
CA ARG A 196 3.91 -18.09 5.05
C ARG A 196 3.36 -19.16 5.97
N ALA A 197 4.01 -19.30 7.13
CA ALA A 197 3.77 -20.40 8.03
C ALA A 197 3.84 -19.94 9.50
N ARG A 198 3.47 -20.82 10.38
CA ARG A 198 3.68 -20.73 11.84
C ARG A 198 4.15 -22.06 12.40
N ILE A 199 4.68 -22.04 13.60
CA ILE A 199 4.97 -23.26 14.35
C ILE A 199 3.72 -23.69 15.12
N ASP A 200 3.41 -24.98 15.04
CA ASP A 200 2.36 -25.64 15.81
C ASP A 200 2.94 -26.90 16.47
N GLY A 201 3.33 -26.76 17.73
CA GLY A 201 4.11 -27.77 18.43
C GLY A 201 5.45 -28.05 17.71
N LYS A 202 5.59 -29.24 17.11
CA LYS A 202 6.78 -29.66 16.34
C LYS A 202 6.57 -29.53 14.81
N ARG A 203 5.47 -28.92 14.38
CA ARG A 203 5.11 -28.84 12.95
C ARG A 203 5.17 -27.42 12.46
N VAL A 204 5.58 -27.24 11.20
CA VAL A 204 5.40 -26.00 10.43
C VAL A 204 4.11 -26.14 9.64
N VAL A 205 3.14 -25.27 9.88
CA VAL A 205 1.82 -25.29 9.26
C VAL A 205 1.54 -23.94 8.59
N PRO A 206 0.61 -23.86 7.61
CA PRO A 206 0.21 -22.60 7.02
C PRO A 206 -0.21 -21.57 8.08
N TYR A 207 0.07 -20.30 7.82
CA TYR A 207 -0.38 -19.23 8.73
C TYR A 207 -1.92 -19.15 8.75
N PHE A 208 -2.46 -18.56 9.81
CA PHE A 208 -3.89 -18.39 10.02
C PHE A 208 -4.58 -17.71 8.83
N ASP A 209 -5.78 -18.14 8.51
CA ASP A 209 -6.62 -17.49 7.49
C ASP A 209 -7.32 -16.24 8.05
N ARG A 210 -8.02 -15.49 7.18
CA ARG A 210 -8.78 -14.30 7.56
C ARG A 210 -9.76 -14.55 8.70
N ALA A 211 -10.55 -15.61 8.59
CA ALA A 211 -11.57 -15.90 9.58
C ALA A 211 -10.96 -16.14 10.97
N GLN A 212 -9.84 -16.85 11.04
CA GLN A 212 -9.09 -17.11 12.25
C GLN A 212 -8.44 -15.84 12.82
N ILE A 213 -7.84 -14.99 11.96
CA ILE A 213 -7.23 -13.72 12.37
C ILE A 213 -8.29 -12.80 12.97
N GLU A 214 -9.40 -12.60 12.27
CA GLU A 214 -10.46 -11.70 12.69
C GLU A 214 -11.32 -12.25 13.84
N ALA A 215 -11.32 -13.58 14.07
CA ALA A 215 -11.89 -14.21 15.27
C ALA A 215 -10.98 -14.10 16.50
N GLY A 216 -9.75 -13.55 16.36
CA GLY A 216 -8.78 -13.43 17.45
C GLY A 216 -8.07 -14.74 17.80
N THR A 217 -8.11 -15.75 16.94
CA THR A 217 -7.38 -17.02 17.13
C THR A 217 -5.89 -16.85 16.87
N ALA A 218 -5.52 -15.97 15.92
CA ALA A 218 -4.12 -15.64 15.64
C ALA A 218 -3.57 -14.67 16.71
N PRO A 219 -2.27 -14.76 17.07
CA PRO A 219 -1.65 -13.89 18.08
C PRO A 219 -1.29 -12.51 17.50
N VAL A 220 -2.31 -11.79 17.04
CA VAL A 220 -2.16 -10.45 16.42
C VAL A 220 -2.35 -9.30 17.42
N ARG A 221 -2.70 -9.60 18.67
CA ARG A 221 -2.87 -8.59 19.73
C ARG A 221 -1.54 -7.86 19.98
N GLY A 222 -1.59 -6.53 20.04
CA GLY A 222 -0.41 -5.67 20.17
C GLY A 222 0.28 -5.36 18.84
N LYS A 223 -0.31 -5.79 17.72
CA LYS A 223 0.16 -5.47 16.35
C LYS A 223 -0.77 -4.48 15.65
N GLU A 224 -1.73 -3.92 16.37
CA GLU A 224 -2.64 -2.90 15.84
C GLU A 224 -1.89 -1.60 15.58
N ILE A 225 -1.90 -1.14 14.32
CA ILE A 225 -1.32 0.15 13.91
C ILE A 225 -2.35 1.27 14.10
N ALA A 226 -3.60 0.97 13.74
CA ALA A 226 -4.74 1.88 13.79
C ALA A 226 -6.04 1.08 13.72
N TRP A 227 -7.18 1.77 13.86
CA TRP A 227 -8.52 1.21 13.72
C TRP A 227 -9.31 2.03 12.72
N VAL A 228 -10.16 1.37 11.92
CA VAL A 228 -11.05 2.01 10.94
C VAL A 228 -12.52 1.74 11.29
N ASP A 229 -13.42 2.51 10.68
CA ASP A 229 -14.85 2.45 10.99
C ASP A 229 -15.65 1.52 10.05
N ASP A 230 -15.06 1.11 8.90
CA ASP A 230 -15.76 0.30 7.89
C ASP A 230 -14.96 -0.97 7.53
N PRO A 231 -15.51 -2.18 7.77
CA PRO A 231 -14.82 -3.43 7.49
C PRO A 231 -14.69 -3.73 5.99
N VAL A 232 -15.57 -3.18 5.14
CA VAL A 232 -15.47 -3.33 3.69
C VAL A 232 -14.32 -2.48 3.16
N GLU A 233 -14.18 -1.25 3.66
CA GLU A 233 -13.03 -0.39 3.30
C GLU A 233 -11.71 -1.02 3.74
N LEU A 234 -11.64 -1.59 4.96
CA LEU A 234 -10.47 -2.34 5.43
C LEU A 234 -10.15 -3.52 4.51
N PHE A 235 -11.17 -4.28 4.10
CA PHE A 235 -10.98 -5.39 3.18
C PHE A 235 -10.40 -4.91 1.84
N PHE A 236 -10.91 -3.82 1.28
CA PHE A 236 -10.40 -3.25 0.05
C PHE A 236 -9.00 -2.63 0.22
N LEU A 237 -8.69 -2.00 1.36
CA LEU A 237 -7.34 -1.57 1.70
C LEU A 237 -6.35 -2.74 1.62
N GLN A 238 -6.73 -3.92 2.12
CA GLN A 238 -5.91 -5.12 2.05
C GLN A 238 -5.74 -5.65 0.61
N ILE A 239 -6.73 -5.46 -0.26
CA ILE A 239 -6.62 -5.79 -1.69
C ILE A 239 -5.65 -4.84 -2.39
N GLN A 240 -5.76 -3.53 -2.10
CA GLN A 240 -4.92 -2.49 -2.72
C GLN A 240 -3.47 -2.54 -2.21
N GLY A 241 -3.24 -3.02 -0.98
CA GLY A 241 -1.91 -3.16 -0.38
C GLY A 241 -1.31 -1.86 0.16
N SER A 242 -1.91 -0.72 -0.08
CA SER A 242 -1.55 0.58 0.50
C SER A 242 -2.77 1.46 0.66
N GLY A 243 -2.70 2.46 1.55
CA GLY A 243 -3.80 3.40 1.77
C GLY A 243 -3.41 4.51 2.74
N ARG A 244 -4.38 5.41 2.94
CA ARG A 244 -4.26 6.52 3.88
C ARG A 244 -5.40 6.45 4.87
N LEU A 245 -5.09 6.74 6.13
CA LEU A 245 -6.10 6.94 7.16
C LEU A 245 -6.14 8.43 7.52
N ASP A 246 -7.29 9.04 7.35
CA ASP A 246 -7.61 10.37 7.87
C ASP A 246 -7.98 10.19 9.34
N LEU A 247 -7.10 10.64 10.22
CA LEU A 247 -7.22 10.42 11.65
C LEU A 247 -8.06 11.53 12.32
N GLU A 248 -8.64 11.23 13.48
CA GLU A 248 -9.50 12.16 14.22
C GLU A 248 -8.79 13.44 14.64
N ASP A 249 -7.46 13.43 14.77
CA ASP A 249 -6.64 14.60 15.07
C ASP A 249 -6.30 15.47 13.84
N GLY A 250 -6.85 15.12 12.66
CA GLY A 250 -6.60 15.79 11.39
C GLY A 250 -5.28 15.40 10.73
N SER A 251 -4.50 14.49 11.30
CA SER A 251 -3.31 13.96 10.68
C SER A 251 -3.64 12.83 9.70
N VAL A 252 -2.76 12.61 8.73
CA VAL A 252 -2.89 11.51 7.77
C VAL A 252 -1.84 10.45 8.06
N LEU A 253 -2.29 9.24 8.41
CA LEU A 253 -1.44 8.07 8.52
C LEU A 253 -1.35 7.37 7.17
N ARG A 254 -0.14 7.12 6.69
CA ARG A 254 0.10 6.38 5.45
C ARG A 254 0.48 4.95 5.75
N LEU A 255 -0.20 4.02 5.09
CA LEU A 255 -0.01 2.59 5.23
C LEU A 255 0.54 2.00 3.93
N GLY A 256 1.51 1.12 4.07
CA GLY A 256 2.04 0.33 2.97
C GLY A 256 2.05 -1.14 3.31
N TYR A 257 2.02 -1.96 2.30
CA TYR A 257 2.15 -3.41 2.41
C TYR A 257 3.42 -3.79 3.19
N ALA A 258 3.27 -4.69 4.15
CA ALA A 258 4.39 -5.29 4.88
C ALA A 258 4.54 -6.77 4.56
N ASP A 259 3.47 -7.57 4.74
CA ASP A 259 3.42 -8.99 4.38
C ASP A 259 1.96 -9.47 4.28
N HIS A 260 1.76 -10.77 4.06
CA HIS A 260 0.46 -11.41 4.02
C HIS A 260 0.51 -12.79 4.68
N ASN A 261 -0.65 -13.40 4.95
CA ASN A 261 -0.76 -14.70 5.59
C ASN A 261 -0.48 -15.93 4.70
N GLY A 262 -0.05 -15.74 3.46
CA GLY A 262 0.24 -16.85 2.53
C GLY A 262 -0.98 -17.50 1.88
N GLN A 263 -2.18 -17.21 2.33
CA GLN A 263 -3.41 -17.80 1.79
C GLN A 263 -3.73 -17.28 0.38
N PRO A 264 -4.41 -18.09 -0.46
CA PRO A 264 -4.81 -17.67 -1.80
C PRO A 264 -5.88 -16.59 -1.75
N TYR A 265 -5.87 -15.69 -2.74
CA TYR A 265 -6.94 -14.71 -2.91
C TYR A 265 -8.19 -15.34 -3.52
N ARG A 266 -9.36 -15.03 -2.95
CA ARG A 266 -10.68 -15.37 -3.49
C ARG A 266 -11.54 -14.12 -3.60
N SER A 267 -12.08 -13.86 -4.80
CA SER A 267 -12.88 -12.66 -5.06
C SER A 267 -14.26 -12.75 -4.42
N ILE A 268 -14.54 -11.84 -3.47
CA ILE A 268 -15.89 -11.72 -2.89
C ILE A 268 -16.89 -11.12 -3.88
N GLY A 269 -16.45 -10.27 -4.81
CA GLY A 269 -17.29 -9.77 -5.89
C GLY A 269 -17.78 -10.91 -6.79
N ARG A 270 -16.89 -11.83 -7.17
CA ARG A 270 -17.27 -13.02 -7.93
C ARG A 270 -18.24 -13.92 -7.15
N LEU A 271 -17.98 -14.12 -5.86
CA LEU A 271 -18.89 -14.89 -4.99
C LEU A 271 -20.30 -14.31 -5.00
N LEU A 272 -20.45 -12.98 -4.86
CA LEU A 272 -21.75 -12.32 -4.85
C LEU A 272 -22.48 -12.40 -6.20
N ILE A 273 -21.71 -12.37 -7.31
CA ILE A 273 -22.25 -12.59 -8.67
C ILE A 273 -22.75 -14.04 -8.79
N ASP A 274 -21.94 -15.02 -8.42
CA ASP A 274 -22.28 -16.44 -8.52
C ASP A 274 -23.48 -16.83 -7.65
N ARG A 275 -23.73 -16.08 -6.56
CA ARG A 275 -24.93 -16.20 -5.72
C ARG A 275 -26.14 -15.44 -6.24
N GLY A 276 -26.00 -14.66 -7.32
CA GLY A 276 -27.08 -13.80 -7.84
C GLY A 276 -27.40 -12.60 -6.94
N GLU A 277 -26.52 -12.27 -5.98
CA GLU A 277 -26.73 -11.17 -5.03
C GLU A 277 -26.23 -9.82 -5.59
N LEU A 278 -25.32 -9.84 -6.59
CA LEU A 278 -24.89 -8.68 -7.36
C LEU A 278 -24.76 -9.03 -8.84
N THR A 279 -24.97 -8.04 -9.70
CA THR A 279 -24.63 -8.12 -11.12
C THR A 279 -23.16 -7.74 -11.36
N ALA A 280 -22.58 -8.15 -12.48
CA ALA A 280 -21.14 -7.92 -12.75
C ALA A 280 -20.75 -6.43 -12.80
N ASP A 281 -21.66 -5.57 -13.27
CA ASP A 281 -21.47 -4.11 -13.31
C ASP A 281 -21.55 -3.46 -11.91
N ARG A 282 -22.19 -4.12 -10.95
CA ARG A 282 -22.33 -3.67 -9.55
C ARG A 282 -21.31 -4.31 -8.59
N ALA A 283 -20.49 -5.24 -9.03
CA ALA A 283 -19.48 -5.92 -8.21
C ALA A 283 -18.21 -5.07 -7.98
N SER A 284 -18.37 -3.75 -7.83
CA SER A 284 -17.35 -2.79 -7.41
C SER A 284 -17.30 -2.66 -5.88
N MET A 285 -16.29 -1.96 -5.34
CA MET A 285 -16.22 -1.65 -3.90
C MET A 285 -17.51 -0.95 -3.43
N GLN A 286 -17.97 0.05 -4.17
CA GLN A 286 -19.19 0.81 -3.83
C GLN A 286 -20.44 -0.07 -3.86
N GLY A 287 -20.53 -0.96 -4.84
CA GLY A 287 -21.65 -1.91 -4.93
C GLY A 287 -21.63 -2.94 -3.81
N ILE A 288 -20.44 -3.43 -3.43
CA ILE A 288 -20.29 -4.35 -2.28
C ILE A 288 -20.59 -3.63 -0.96
N LYS A 289 -20.20 -2.35 -0.80
CA LYS A 289 -20.59 -1.54 0.37
C LYS A 289 -22.10 -1.37 0.47
N ALA A 290 -22.76 -1.02 -0.64
CA ALA A 290 -24.22 -0.89 -0.68
C ALA A 290 -24.92 -2.23 -0.36
N TRP A 291 -24.41 -3.34 -0.88
CA TRP A 291 -24.90 -4.68 -0.56
C TRP A 291 -24.72 -5.01 0.92
N ALA A 292 -23.54 -4.69 1.51
CA ALA A 292 -23.24 -4.94 2.92
C ALA A 292 -24.17 -4.19 3.86
N GLN A 293 -24.54 -2.95 3.54
CA GLN A 293 -25.52 -2.15 4.31
C GLN A 293 -26.89 -2.81 4.34
N GLN A 294 -27.30 -3.48 3.25
CA GLN A 294 -28.56 -4.19 3.13
C GLN A 294 -28.52 -5.62 3.73
N ASN A 295 -27.31 -6.18 3.92
CA ASN A 295 -27.11 -7.56 4.34
C ASN A 295 -26.09 -7.66 5.51
N PRO A 296 -26.23 -6.91 6.62
CA PRO A 296 -25.21 -6.85 7.67
C PRO A 296 -24.93 -8.22 8.30
N ALA A 297 -25.93 -9.08 8.43
CA ALA A 297 -25.78 -10.42 8.99
C ALA A 297 -24.95 -11.38 8.10
N LYS A 298 -24.90 -11.12 6.78
CA LYS A 298 -24.14 -11.95 5.85
C LYS A 298 -22.73 -11.44 5.61
N LEU A 299 -22.45 -10.18 5.98
CA LEU A 299 -21.20 -9.49 5.62
C LEU A 299 -19.96 -10.27 6.05
N ARG A 300 -19.94 -10.73 7.32
CA ARG A 300 -18.80 -11.45 7.85
C ARG A 300 -18.45 -12.69 7.02
N ALA A 301 -19.44 -13.52 6.73
CA ALA A 301 -19.26 -14.74 5.94
C ALA A 301 -18.79 -14.45 4.49
N VAL A 302 -19.17 -13.30 3.93
CA VAL A 302 -18.71 -12.88 2.60
C VAL A 302 -17.25 -12.41 2.65
N LEU A 303 -16.85 -11.62 3.64
CA LEU A 303 -15.46 -11.20 3.80
C LEU A 303 -14.53 -12.39 4.09
N ASP A 304 -14.96 -13.33 4.94
CA ASP A 304 -14.20 -14.53 5.32
C ASP A 304 -14.04 -15.54 4.17
N TYR A 305 -14.86 -15.45 3.12
CA TYR A 305 -14.68 -16.27 1.90
C TYR A 305 -13.29 -16.05 1.26
N ASN A 306 -12.74 -14.85 1.38
CA ASN A 306 -11.35 -14.61 1.01
C ASN A 306 -10.41 -14.92 2.19
N PRO A 307 -9.71 -16.06 2.20
CA PRO A 307 -8.84 -16.44 3.31
C PRO A 307 -7.58 -15.58 3.40
N ARG A 308 -7.24 -14.81 2.34
CA ARG A 308 -6.05 -13.97 2.32
C ARG A 308 -6.21 -12.77 3.25
N TYR A 309 -5.18 -12.50 4.06
CA TYR A 309 -5.05 -11.32 4.91
C TYR A 309 -3.74 -10.60 4.64
N VAL A 310 -3.76 -9.27 4.59
CA VAL A 310 -2.58 -8.42 4.37
C VAL A 310 -2.28 -7.65 5.64
N PHE A 311 -1.01 -7.63 6.01
CA PHE A 311 -0.43 -6.88 7.12
C PHE A 311 0.26 -5.63 6.61
N PHE A 312 0.22 -4.56 7.37
CA PHE A 312 0.68 -3.25 6.98
C PHE A 312 1.88 -2.78 7.80
N ARG A 313 2.49 -1.71 7.32
CA ARG A 313 3.44 -0.89 8.06
C ARG A 313 3.13 0.58 7.83
N GLU A 314 3.54 1.42 8.77
CA GLU A 314 3.50 2.85 8.55
C GLU A 314 4.56 3.25 7.53
N LEU A 315 4.20 4.16 6.65
CA LEU A 315 5.13 4.75 5.69
C LEU A 315 5.57 6.14 6.19
N PRO A 316 6.82 6.54 5.89
CA PRO A 316 7.29 7.88 6.20
C PRO A 316 6.40 8.97 5.60
N GLN A 317 6.30 10.09 6.30
CA GLN A 317 5.66 11.28 5.76
C GLN A 317 6.48 11.86 4.60
N GLY A 318 5.81 12.62 3.71
CA GLY A 318 6.47 13.31 2.59
C GLY A 318 6.75 12.48 1.34
N LEU A 319 6.44 11.17 1.33
CA LEU A 319 6.52 10.37 0.11
C LEU A 319 5.49 10.87 -0.92
N SER A 320 5.88 10.92 -2.21
CA SER A 320 5.00 11.33 -3.31
C SER A 320 3.87 10.31 -3.61
N GLY A 321 4.07 9.04 -3.25
CA GLY A 321 3.14 7.94 -3.44
C GLY A 321 3.43 6.78 -2.48
N PRO A 322 2.62 5.72 -2.49
CA PRO A 322 2.92 4.50 -1.76
C PRO A 322 4.17 3.83 -2.33
N LEU A 323 4.85 3.00 -1.55
CA LEU A 323 6.00 2.24 -2.02
C LEU A 323 5.52 1.02 -2.81
N GLY A 324 5.92 0.93 -4.08
CA GLY A 324 5.72 -0.26 -4.90
C GLY A 324 6.72 -1.38 -4.60
N ALA A 325 6.55 -2.53 -5.25
CA ALA A 325 7.43 -3.69 -5.08
C ALA A 325 8.90 -3.43 -5.45
N GLN A 326 9.18 -2.43 -6.31
CA GLN A 326 10.53 -1.95 -6.58
C GLN A 326 11.18 -1.26 -5.36
N GLY A 327 10.42 -0.96 -4.31
CA GLY A 327 10.89 -0.22 -3.14
C GLY A 327 10.92 1.30 -3.32
N VAL A 328 10.30 1.83 -4.37
CA VAL A 328 10.26 3.26 -4.71
C VAL A 328 8.83 3.80 -4.67
N PRO A 329 8.64 5.12 -4.42
CA PRO A 329 7.32 5.75 -4.47
C PRO A 329 6.69 5.66 -5.87
N LEU A 330 5.43 5.24 -5.91
CA LEU A 330 4.64 5.20 -7.13
C LEU A 330 4.21 6.61 -7.56
N THR A 331 4.15 6.81 -8.87
CA THR A 331 3.67 8.05 -9.49
C THR A 331 2.28 7.80 -10.08
N ALA A 332 1.29 8.57 -9.63
CA ALA A 332 -0.08 8.48 -10.15
C ALA A 332 -0.09 8.59 -11.67
N ARG A 333 -0.78 7.66 -12.34
CA ARG A 333 -0.94 7.59 -13.80
C ARG A 333 0.38 7.44 -14.59
N ARG A 334 1.50 7.10 -13.90
CA ARG A 334 2.80 6.82 -14.52
C ARG A 334 3.49 5.58 -13.94
N SER A 335 2.87 4.89 -12.97
CA SER A 335 3.33 3.61 -12.44
C SER A 335 2.32 2.51 -12.75
N ILE A 336 2.82 1.30 -12.96
CA ILE A 336 2.02 0.09 -13.16
C ILE A 336 2.56 -1.06 -12.32
N ALA A 337 1.66 -1.96 -11.91
CA ALA A 337 2.04 -3.29 -11.47
C ALA A 337 2.05 -4.26 -12.65
N VAL A 338 3.06 -5.13 -12.67
CA VAL A 338 3.32 -6.11 -13.73
C VAL A 338 3.66 -7.48 -13.15
N ASP A 339 3.76 -8.48 -14.01
CA ASP A 339 4.38 -9.77 -13.67
C ASP A 339 5.90 -9.68 -13.89
N PRO A 340 6.72 -9.70 -12.82
CA PRO A 340 8.16 -9.50 -12.92
C PRO A 340 8.90 -10.62 -13.66
N ARG A 341 8.22 -11.73 -13.94
CA ARG A 341 8.78 -12.80 -14.78
C ARG A 341 8.92 -12.39 -16.25
N PHE A 342 8.14 -11.40 -16.70
CA PHE A 342 8.08 -10.95 -18.09
C PHE A 342 8.52 -9.50 -18.27
N VAL A 343 8.36 -8.66 -17.24
CA VAL A 343 8.70 -7.23 -17.29
C VAL A 343 9.59 -6.91 -16.10
N PRO A 344 10.86 -6.47 -16.32
CA PRO A 344 11.75 -6.10 -15.22
C PRO A 344 11.17 -4.93 -14.42
N LEU A 345 11.24 -5.04 -13.08
CA LEU A 345 10.86 -3.92 -12.23
C LEU A 345 11.76 -2.71 -12.49
N GLY A 346 11.13 -1.55 -12.61
CA GLY A 346 11.75 -0.28 -12.93
C GLY A 346 11.83 0.03 -14.43
N ALA A 347 11.56 -0.94 -15.31
CA ALA A 347 11.58 -0.72 -16.75
C ALA A 347 10.47 0.22 -17.20
N PRO A 348 10.74 1.13 -18.16
CA PRO A 348 9.70 1.85 -18.86
C PRO A 348 8.87 0.89 -19.73
N VAL A 349 7.55 1.08 -19.72
CA VAL A 349 6.60 0.27 -20.49
C VAL A 349 5.61 1.20 -21.18
N PHE A 350 5.47 1.08 -22.49
CA PHE A 350 4.43 1.78 -23.22
C PHE A 350 3.17 0.93 -23.26
N LEU A 351 2.06 1.51 -22.81
CA LEU A 351 0.75 0.89 -22.84
C LEU A 351 -0.08 1.45 -23.99
N ALA A 352 -0.78 0.58 -24.71
CA ALA A 352 -1.84 0.94 -25.62
C ALA A 352 -3.13 0.28 -25.16
N THR A 353 -4.02 1.10 -24.59
CA THR A 353 -5.30 0.68 -24.01
C THR A 353 -6.34 1.80 -24.17
N THR A 354 -7.47 1.73 -23.47
CA THR A 354 -8.50 2.77 -23.46
C THR A 354 -8.82 3.25 -22.06
N TRP A 355 -9.39 4.42 -21.94
CA TRP A 355 -9.99 4.90 -20.70
C TRP A 355 -11.11 3.95 -20.24
N PRO A 356 -11.29 3.79 -18.92
CA PRO A 356 -12.38 2.97 -18.39
C PRO A 356 -13.73 3.32 -18.99
N LEU A 357 -14.50 2.28 -19.35
CA LEU A 357 -15.84 2.40 -19.96
C LEU A 357 -15.90 3.32 -21.20
N SER A 358 -14.82 3.43 -21.94
CA SER A 358 -14.70 4.34 -23.08
C SER A 358 -13.86 3.72 -24.20
N ALA A 359 -14.11 4.12 -25.43
CA ALA A 359 -13.23 3.83 -26.57
C ALA A 359 -12.07 4.85 -26.73
N LYS A 360 -12.02 5.88 -25.87
CA LYS A 360 -10.96 6.91 -25.93
C LYS A 360 -9.61 6.26 -25.63
N PRO A 361 -8.61 6.41 -26.51
CA PRO A 361 -7.27 5.86 -26.27
C PRO A 361 -6.63 6.38 -24.98
N LEU A 362 -5.99 5.47 -24.26
CA LEU A 362 -5.11 5.73 -23.12
C LEU A 362 -3.75 5.11 -23.45
N ASN A 363 -3.02 5.77 -24.34
CA ASN A 363 -1.73 5.31 -24.84
C ASN A 363 -0.64 6.17 -24.21
N GLN A 364 0.19 5.59 -23.35
CA GLN A 364 1.20 6.36 -22.64
C GLN A 364 2.34 5.51 -22.07
N LEU A 365 3.46 6.19 -21.83
CA LEU A 365 4.63 5.65 -21.15
C LEU A 365 4.40 5.57 -19.65
N MET A 366 4.67 4.39 -19.09
CA MET A 366 4.57 4.06 -17.67
C MET A 366 5.87 3.46 -17.15
N LEU A 367 6.03 3.32 -15.84
CA LEU A 367 7.14 2.62 -15.21
C LEU A 367 6.60 1.39 -14.46
N ALA A 368 7.24 0.24 -14.66
CA ALA A 368 6.91 -1.03 -14.01
C ALA A 368 7.47 -1.04 -12.58
N GLN A 369 6.84 -0.33 -11.64
CA GLN A 369 7.37 -0.10 -10.30
C GLN A 369 6.73 -0.98 -9.23
N ASP A 370 5.72 -1.78 -9.60
CA ASP A 370 4.95 -2.56 -8.66
C ASP A 370 4.60 -3.96 -9.19
N THR A 371 4.10 -4.81 -8.28
CA THR A 371 3.61 -6.15 -8.58
C THR A 371 2.32 -6.42 -7.81
N GLY A 372 1.55 -7.39 -8.26
CA GLY A 372 0.36 -7.84 -7.54
C GLY A 372 0.18 -9.36 -7.64
N SER A 373 -0.36 -9.98 -6.60
CA SER A 373 -0.58 -11.44 -6.60
C SER A 373 -1.53 -11.91 -7.72
N ALA A 374 -2.45 -11.03 -8.15
CA ALA A 374 -3.38 -11.25 -9.25
C ALA A 374 -2.86 -10.77 -10.61
N ILE A 375 -1.68 -10.12 -10.65
CA ILE A 375 -1.11 -9.58 -11.88
C ILE A 375 -0.14 -10.61 -12.44
N ARG A 376 -0.66 -11.50 -13.28
CA ARG A 376 0.06 -12.64 -13.84
C ARG A 376 -0.07 -12.69 -15.37
N GLY A 377 1.05 -13.01 -16.04
CA GLY A 377 1.13 -13.13 -17.49
C GLY A 377 1.91 -12.01 -18.16
N ALA A 378 2.32 -12.25 -19.41
CA ALA A 378 3.22 -11.35 -20.16
C ALA A 378 2.55 -10.02 -20.53
N VAL A 379 1.30 -10.07 -21.03
CA VAL A 379 0.56 -8.85 -21.45
C VAL A 379 -0.49 -8.52 -20.37
N ARG A 380 0.00 -8.12 -19.20
CA ARG A 380 -0.82 -7.83 -18.03
C ARG A 380 -0.28 -6.61 -17.28
N ALA A 381 -1.10 -5.60 -17.09
CA ALA A 381 -0.76 -4.44 -16.29
C ALA A 381 -1.91 -4.05 -15.36
N ASP A 382 -1.56 -3.54 -14.17
CA ASP A 382 -2.48 -2.87 -13.26
C ASP A 382 -2.06 -1.41 -13.16
N PHE A 383 -2.95 -0.51 -13.54
CA PHE A 383 -2.68 0.92 -13.72
C PHE A 383 -2.88 1.66 -12.41
N PHE A 384 -1.84 2.34 -11.91
CA PHE A 384 -1.93 3.13 -10.68
C PHE A 384 -2.60 4.49 -10.94
N TRP A 385 -3.84 4.64 -10.50
CA TRP A 385 -4.61 5.86 -10.71
C TRP A 385 -4.26 7.00 -9.73
N GLY A 386 -3.58 6.71 -8.62
CA GLY A 386 -3.28 7.67 -7.58
C GLY A 386 -4.04 7.36 -6.30
N TYR A 387 -4.54 8.37 -5.59
CA TYR A 387 -5.24 8.19 -4.31
C TYR A 387 -6.63 8.85 -4.29
N GLY A 388 -7.46 8.39 -3.36
CA GLY A 388 -8.78 8.95 -3.08
C GLY A 388 -9.89 8.48 -4.04
N ASP A 389 -11.08 9.06 -3.89
CA ASP A 389 -12.30 8.57 -4.52
C ASP A 389 -12.31 8.65 -6.05
N ASP A 390 -11.72 9.72 -6.62
CA ASP A 390 -11.64 9.87 -8.08
C ASP A 390 -10.77 8.76 -8.68
N ALA A 391 -9.60 8.52 -8.09
CA ALA A 391 -8.73 7.43 -8.49
C ALA A 391 -9.43 6.07 -8.30
N GLY A 392 -10.17 5.89 -7.21
CA GLY A 392 -10.94 4.68 -6.93
C GLY A 392 -12.06 4.42 -7.94
N ARG A 393 -12.73 5.48 -8.42
CA ARG A 393 -13.76 5.34 -9.46
C ARG A 393 -13.19 4.86 -10.79
N GLU A 394 -12.06 5.42 -11.22
CA GLU A 394 -11.39 5.01 -12.45
C GLU A 394 -10.78 3.61 -12.32
N ALA A 395 -10.09 3.32 -11.22
CA ALA A 395 -9.50 2.02 -10.94
C ALA A 395 -10.55 0.90 -10.93
N GLY A 396 -11.67 1.12 -10.23
CA GLY A 396 -12.72 0.11 -10.10
C GLY A 396 -13.47 -0.20 -11.39
N ARG A 397 -13.37 0.67 -12.41
CA ARG A 397 -14.00 0.50 -13.73
C ARG A 397 -13.05 0.00 -14.80
N MET A 398 -11.74 0.01 -14.52
CA MET A 398 -10.73 -0.34 -15.52
C MET A 398 -10.63 -1.86 -15.72
N LYS A 399 -11.10 -2.32 -16.87
CA LYS A 399 -10.98 -3.70 -17.37
C LYS A 399 -10.93 -3.64 -18.88
N GLN A 400 -9.77 -3.26 -19.41
CA GLN A 400 -9.62 -2.85 -20.81
C GLN A 400 -8.68 -3.79 -21.57
N PRO A 401 -8.88 -4.01 -22.90
CA PRO A 401 -7.89 -4.62 -23.76
C PRO A 401 -6.57 -3.86 -23.68
N LEU A 402 -5.46 -4.57 -23.76
CA LEU A 402 -4.12 -4.01 -23.57
C LEU A 402 -3.14 -4.58 -24.57
N ARG A 403 -2.33 -3.72 -25.16
CA ARG A 403 -1.05 -4.09 -25.79
C ARG A 403 0.08 -3.38 -25.09
N MET A 404 1.23 -4.03 -24.95
CA MET A 404 2.35 -3.53 -24.15
C MET A 404 3.67 -3.64 -24.92
N TRP A 405 4.52 -2.64 -24.73
CA TRP A 405 5.91 -2.65 -25.18
C TRP A 405 6.81 -2.30 -24.01
N VAL A 406 7.71 -3.23 -23.62
CA VAL A 406 8.77 -2.92 -22.67
C VAL A 406 9.91 -2.22 -23.38
N LEU A 407 10.42 -1.14 -22.81
CA LEU A 407 11.57 -0.43 -23.32
C LEU A 407 12.81 -0.88 -22.56
N LEU A 408 13.69 -1.61 -23.23
CA LEU A 408 14.92 -2.11 -22.64
C LEU A 408 16.11 -1.25 -23.09
N PRO A 409 17.09 -0.97 -22.21
CA PRO A 409 18.31 -0.28 -22.59
C PRO A 409 18.96 -0.92 -23.82
N ARG A 410 19.60 -0.14 -24.69
CA ARG A 410 20.38 -0.68 -25.80
C ARG A 410 21.47 -1.59 -25.25
N GLY A 411 21.59 -2.81 -25.78
CA GLY A 411 22.50 -3.82 -25.27
C GLY A 411 22.01 -4.61 -24.05
N TYR A 412 20.75 -4.42 -23.63
CA TYR A 412 20.16 -5.26 -22.60
C TYR A 412 20.12 -6.72 -23.02
N PRO A 413 20.58 -7.70 -22.19
CA PRO A 413 20.62 -9.10 -22.57
C PRO A 413 19.19 -9.67 -22.67
N VAL A 414 18.80 -10.04 -23.88
CA VAL A 414 17.56 -10.75 -24.17
C VAL A 414 17.95 -12.14 -24.69
N ASN A 415 17.60 -13.22 -23.97
CA ASN A 415 17.96 -14.56 -24.37
C ASN A 415 17.26 -14.94 -25.70
N GLY A 416 18.04 -15.20 -26.74
CA GLY A 416 17.56 -15.72 -28.03
C GLY A 416 16.98 -14.71 -29.01
N ALA A 417 17.09 -13.41 -28.76
CA ALA A 417 16.87 -12.40 -29.82
C ALA A 417 18.13 -12.38 -30.69
N ALA A 418 18.04 -12.89 -31.90
CA ALA A 418 19.01 -12.53 -32.95
C ALA A 418 18.86 -11.02 -33.21
N ASP A 419 19.97 -10.30 -33.28
CA ASP A 419 20.05 -8.90 -33.67
C ASP A 419 19.46 -8.66 -35.07
#